data_1bb190e217d7dcd64b49aedf9bb9a786
#
_entry.id   1bb190e217d7dcd64b49aedf9bb9a786
#
_cell.length_a   1.000
_cell.length_b   1.000
_cell.length_c   1.000
_cell.angle_alpha   90.00
_cell.angle_beta   90.00
_cell.angle_gamma   90.00
#
_symmetry.space_group_name_H-M   'P 1'
#
loop_
_entity.id
_entity.type
_entity.pdbx_description
1 polymer ?
#
loop_
_entity_poly.entity_id
_entity_poly.type
_entity_poly.pdbx_seq_one_letter_code
_entity_poly.pdbx_strand_id
1 'polypeptide(L)'
;MKTNEKRELSYFQSLLGKYISEHHPELSNDKAFLSSRADEALNVYANAIIIGLSDLEAEEAANEVLYNGLYFSKYDTIVEVLWNEFAENIPQSLAERLAAILLGNTAIQKTF
;
A
#
# COMPACT_ATOMS: atom_id res chain seq x y z
N MET A 1 -1.04 -17.48 -21.89
CA MET A 1 -0.87 -18.18 -20.97
C MET A 1 0.17 -17.90 -20.04
N LYS A 2 1.38 -17.98 -20.37
CA LYS A 2 2.40 -17.77 -19.42
C LYS A 2 2.44 -16.38 -18.87
N THR A 3 2.20 -15.39 -19.69
CA THR A 3 2.18 -14.02 -19.21
C THR A 3 1.10 -13.79 -18.20
N ASN A 4 -0.05 -14.40 -18.41
CA ASN A 4 -1.14 -14.21 -17.47
C ASN A 4 -0.84 -14.85 -16.13
N GLU A 5 -0.08 -15.92 -16.14
CA GLU A 5 0.25 -16.60 -14.91
C GLU A 5 1.12 -15.75 -14.00
N LYS A 6 1.87 -14.81 -14.58
CA LYS A 6 2.73 -13.95 -13.79
C LYS A 6 1.95 -12.93 -12.98
N ARG A 7 0.74 -12.64 -13.40
CA ARG A 7 -0.09 -11.65 -12.72
C ARG A 7 -1.22 -12.34 -12.01
N GLU A 8 -0.87 -13.23 -11.11
CA GLU A 8 -1.85 -13.95 -10.31
C GLU A 8 -2.20 -13.17 -9.06
N LEU A 9 -3.15 -13.71 -8.31
CA LEU A 9 -3.58 -13.08 -7.07
C LEU A 9 -2.42 -12.85 -6.12
N SER A 10 -1.53 -13.83 -5.99
CA SER A 10 -0.39 -13.70 -5.08
C SER A 10 0.53 -12.55 -5.48
N TYR A 11 0.64 -12.29 -6.78
CA TYR A 11 1.45 -11.17 -7.26
C TYR A 11 0.90 -9.85 -6.70
N PHE A 12 -0.40 -9.65 -6.84
CA PHE A 12 -1.00 -8.42 -6.36
C PHE A 12 -1.04 -8.36 -4.84
N GLN A 13 -1.20 -9.50 -4.18
CA GLN A 13 -1.15 -9.54 -2.72
C GLN A 13 0.23 -9.12 -2.23
N SER A 14 1.29 -9.58 -2.90
CA SER A 14 2.65 -9.23 -2.52
C SER A 14 2.92 -7.74 -2.71
N LEU A 15 2.50 -7.21 -3.85
CA LEU A 15 2.69 -5.79 -4.12
C LEU A 15 1.98 -4.94 -3.07
N LEU A 16 0.73 -5.26 -2.82
CA LEU A 16 -0.05 -4.48 -1.87
C LEU A 16 0.48 -4.63 -0.47
N GLY A 17 0.83 -5.85 -0.08
CA GLY A 17 1.37 -6.09 1.25
C GLY A 17 2.63 -5.29 1.52
N LYS A 18 3.51 -5.23 0.53
CA LYS A 18 4.74 -4.46 0.68
C LYS A 18 4.43 -2.97 0.81
N TYR A 19 3.57 -2.46 -0.05
CA TYR A 19 3.20 -1.06 0.00
C TYR A 19 2.57 -0.70 1.34
N ILE A 20 1.66 -1.54 1.81
CA ILE A 20 0.97 -1.32 3.07
C ILE A 20 1.95 -1.34 4.23
N SER A 21 2.87 -2.28 4.24
CA SER A 21 3.83 -2.35 5.34
C SER A 21 4.74 -1.13 5.39
N GLU A 22 4.99 -0.51 4.23
CA GLU A 22 5.88 0.64 4.15
C GLU A 22 5.17 1.95 4.40
N HIS A 23 3.91 2.07 3.99
CA HIS A 23 3.22 3.37 4.00
C HIS A 23 1.98 3.39 4.86
N HIS A 24 1.40 2.23 5.15
CA HIS A 24 0.18 2.14 5.95
C HIS A 24 0.30 0.97 6.93
N PRO A 25 1.31 1.01 7.81
CA PRO A 25 1.55 -0.13 8.70
C PRO A 25 0.35 -0.48 9.57
N GLU A 26 -0.53 0.50 9.81
CA GLU A 26 -1.72 0.23 10.61
C GLU A 26 -2.68 -0.74 9.90
N LEU A 27 -2.54 -0.90 8.59
CA LEU A 27 -3.39 -1.81 7.82
C LEU A 27 -2.74 -3.17 7.56
N SER A 28 -1.52 -3.38 8.07
CA SER A 28 -0.77 -4.58 7.73
C SER A 28 -1.49 -5.88 8.13
N ASN A 29 -2.29 -5.82 9.17
CA ASN A 29 -2.99 -7.01 9.64
C ASN A 29 -4.43 -7.12 9.16
N ASP A 30 -4.87 -6.17 8.33
CA ASP A 30 -6.22 -6.21 7.79
C ASP A 30 -6.25 -7.12 6.57
N LYS A 31 -6.31 -8.41 6.83
CA LYS A 31 -6.19 -9.39 5.75
C LYS A 31 -7.38 -9.37 4.81
N ALA A 32 -8.56 -9.04 5.33
CA ALA A 32 -9.74 -8.95 4.47
C ALA A 32 -9.58 -7.82 3.46
N PHE A 33 -9.09 -6.67 3.90
CA PHE A 33 -8.85 -5.55 3.02
C PHE A 33 -7.82 -5.90 1.96
N LEU A 34 -6.69 -6.48 2.40
CA LEU A 34 -5.62 -6.82 1.47
C LEU A 34 -6.07 -7.82 0.42
N SER A 35 -6.80 -8.83 0.85
CA SER A 35 -7.27 -9.87 -0.07
C SER A 35 -8.29 -9.32 -1.04
N SER A 36 -9.23 -8.54 -0.56
CA SER A 36 -10.29 -7.98 -1.40
C SER A 36 -9.71 -7.03 -2.45
N ARG A 37 -8.79 -6.17 -2.04
CA ARG A 37 -8.21 -5.21 -2.97
C ARG A 37 -7.36 -5.89 -4.02
N ALA A 38 -6.57 -6.91 -3.63
CA ALA A 38 -5.77 -7.67 -4.58
C ALA A 38 -6.66 -8.41 -5.57
N ASP A 39 -7.79 -8.91 -5.09
CA ASP A 39 -8.73 -9.62 -5.94
C ASP A 39 -9.32 -8.69 -7.01
N GLU A 40 -9.68 -7.47 -6.60
CA GLU A 40 -10.18 -6.49 -7.54
C GLU A 40 -9.13 -6.14 -8.60
N ALA A 41 -7.88 -5.98 -8.17
CA ALA A 41 -6.82 -5.65 -9.11
C ALA A 41 -6.61 -6.76 -10.12
N LEU A 42 -6.66 -8.01 -9.65
CA LEU A 42 -6.52 -9.14 -10.55
C LEU A 42 -7.64 -9.18 -11.58
N ASN A 43 -8.86 -8.89 -11.16
CA ASN A 43 -9.99 -8.87 -12.08
C ASN A 43 -9.82 -7.78 -13.14
N VAL A 44 -9.36 -6.61 -12.74
CA VAL A 44 -9.12 -5.52 -13.68
C VAL A 44 -8.04 -5.92 -14.67
N TYR A 45 -6.97 -6.53 -14.18
CA TYR A 45 -5.88 -6.97 -15.06
C TYR A 45 -6.39 -7.98 -16.09
N ALA A 46 -7.12 -8.99 -15.62
CA ALA A 46 -7.60 -10.04 -16.51
C ALA A 46 -8.54 -9.46 -17.56
N ASN A 47 -9.45 -8.60 -17.17
CA ASN A 47 -10.38 -7.99 -18.11
C ASN A 47 -9.66 -7.13 -19.12
N ALA A 48 -8.64 -6.41 -18.71
CA ALA A 48 -7.86 -5.57 -19.61
C ALA A 48 -7.18 -6.41 -20.68
N ILE A 49 -6.61 -7.55 -20.29
CA ILE A 49 -5.99 -8.44 -21.23
C ILE A 49 -7.03 -8.98 -22.23
N ILE A 50 -8.21 -9.34 -21.73
CA ILE A 50 -9.25 -9.89 -22.59
C ILE A 50 -9.67 -8.88 -23.65
N ILE A 51 -9.75 -7.61 -23.32
CA ILE A 51 -10.18 -6.59 -24.29
C ILE A 51 -9.03 -6.10 -25.17
N GLY A 52 -7.83 -6.67 -25.00
CA GLY A 52 -6.76 -6.42 -25.93
C GLY A 52 -5.67 -5.46 -25.49
N LEU A 53 -5.66 -5.04 -24.23
CA LEU A 53 -4.60 -4.18 -23.75
C LEU A 53 -3.31 -4.97 -23.58
N SER A 54 -2.17 -4.29 -23.65
CA SER A 54 -0.90 -4.92 -23.42
C SER A 54 -0.74 -5.27 -21.95
N ASP A 55 0.24 -6.12 -21.65
CA ASP A 55 0.53 -6.45 -20.25
C ASP A 55 0.80 -5.21 -19.42
N LEU A 56 1.55 -4.28 -19.97
CA LEU A 56 1.88 -3.06 -19.25
C LEU A 56 0.65 -2.21 -18.97
N GLU A 57 -0.20 -2.05 -19.98
CA GLU A 57 -1.42 -1.28 -19.81
C GLU A 57 -2.35 -1.94 -18.82
N ALA A 58 -2.45 -3.26 -18.89
CA ALA A 58 -3.30 -4.00 -17.97
C ALA A 58 -2.79 -3.88 -16.54
N GLU A 59 -1.48 -3.93 -16.39
CA GLU A 59 -0.90 -3.80 -15.05
C GLU A 59 -1.11 -2.40 -14.49
N GLU A 60 -1.00 -1.38 -15.34
CA GLU A 60 -1.24 -0.02 -14.90
C GLU A 60 -2.66 0.16 -14.40
N ALA A 61 -3.62 -0.40 -15.15
CA ALA A 61 -5.02 -0.31 -14.75
C ALA A 61 -5.26 -1.04 -13.43
N ALA A 62 -4.65 -2.21 -13.28
CA ALA A 62 -4.79 -2.99 -12.04
C ALA A 62 -4.18 -2.26 -10.88
N ASN A 63 -3.04 -1.61 -11.08
CA ASN A 63 -2.36 -0.90 -10.01
C ASN A 63 -3.16 0.30 -9.52
N GLU A 64 -3.89 0.96 -10.41
CA GLU A 64 -4.75 2.04 -9.99
C GLU A 64 -5.80 1.58 -9.00
N VAL A 65 -6.35 0.40 -9.24
CA VAL A 65 -7.31 -0.18 -8.32
C VAL A 65 -6.62 -0.63 -7.03
N LEU A 66 -5.47 -1.27 -7.20
CA LEU A 66 -4.74 -1.83 -6.06
C LEU A 66 -4.41 -0.75 -5.03
N TYR A 67 -3.98 0.40 -5.49
CA TYR A 67 -3.53 1.47 -4.60
C TYR A 67 -4.55 2.57 -4.42
N ASN A 68 -5.78 2.36 -4.88
CA ASN A 68 -6.79 3.39 -4.80
C ASN A 68 -7.04 3.81 -3.35
N GLY A 69 -6.97 5.12 -3.12
CA GLY A 69 -7.18 5.66 -1.78
C GLY A 69 -6.01 5.53 -0.85
N LEU A 70 -4.89 4.96 -1.31
CA LEU A 70 -3.74 4.70 -0.45
C LEU A 70 -2.57 5.63 -0.71
N TYR A 71 -2.73 6.60 -1.60
CA TYR A 71 -1.62 7.50 -1.94
C TYR A 71 -1.28 8.45 -0.82
N PHE A 72 -2.26 8.82 0.00
CA PHE A 72 -1.99 9.60 1.19
C PHE A 72 -1.74 8.66 2.36
N SER A 73 -0.66 8.89 3.09
CA SER A 73 -0.29 8.05 4.21
C SER A 73 -0.08 8.92 5.44
N LYS A 74 -0.89 8.68 6.47
CA LYS A 74 -0.68 9.37 7.75
C LYS A 74 0.68 9.03 8.32
N TYR A 75 1.09 7.77 8.14
CA TYR A 75 2.40 7.33 8.60
C TYR A 75 3.49 8.15 7.95
N ASP A 76 3.46 8.28 6.61
CA ASP A 76 4.48 9.03 5.91
C ASP A 76 4.47 10.49 6.32
N THR A 77 3.29 11.05 6.53
CA THR A 77 3.18 12.44 6.95
C THR A 77 3.80 12.64 8.32
N ILE A 78 3.54 11.72 9.25
CA ILE A 78 4.10 11.82 10.58
C ILE A 78 5.63 11.68 10.54
N VAL A 79 6.12 10.74 9.75
CA VAL A 79 7.56 10.56 9.61
C VAL A 79 8.19 11.83 9.06
N GLU A 80 7.57 12.41 8.04
CA GLU A 80 8.11 13.62 7.43
C GLU A 80 8.12 14.78 8.41
N VAL A 81 7.05 14.95 9.18
CA VAL A 81 6.98 16.02 10.16
C VAL A 81 8.06 15.83 11.23
N LEU A 82 8.17 14.60 11.75
CA LEU A 82 9.18 14.33 12.75
C LEU A 82 10.57 14.55 12.23
N TRP A 83 10.82 14.12 11.00
CA TRP A 83 12.14 14.30 10.41
C TRP A 83 12.46 15.78 10.20
N ASN A 84 11.51 16.54 9.69
CA ASN A 84 11.73 17.95 9.42
C ASN A 84 11.90 18.76 10.70
N GLU A 85 11.15 18.40 11.75
CA GLU A 85 11.21 19.13 13.00
C GLU A 85 12.42 18.77 13.83
N PHE A 86 12.85 17.50 13.76
CA PHE A 86 13.87 16.98 14.66
C PHE A 86 15.05 16.34 13.93
N ALA A 87 15.22 16.66 12.65
CA ALA A 87 16.22 15.96 11.83
C ALA A 87 17.63 16.10 12.40
N GLU A 88 17.92 17.20 13.05
CA GLU A 88 19.23 17.41 13.61
C GLU A 88 19.43 16.65 14.91
N ASN A 89 18.33 16.19 15.51
CA ASN A 89 18.37 15.56 16.83
C ASN A 89 18.10 14.07 16.80
N ILE A 90 17.34 13.59 15.81
CA ILE A 90 17.00 12.17 15.74
C ILE A 90 17.20 11.66 14.34
N PRO A 91 17.60 10.40 14.22
CA PRO A 91 17.75 9.80 12.89
C PRO A 91 16.41 9.42 12.29
N GLN A 92 16.42 9.25 10.98
CA GLN A 92 15.21 8.89 10.24
C GLN A 92 14.57 7.62 10.79
N SER A 93 15.40 6.62 11.13
CA SER A 93 14.86 5.37 11.64
C SER A 93 14.09 5.56 12.94
N LEU A 94 14.54 6.48 13.78
CA LEU A 94 13.83 6.74 15.03
C LEU A 94 12.52 7.46 14.74
N ALA A 95 12.52 8.38 13.79
CA ALA A 95 11.28 9.06 13.41
C ALA A 95 10.25 8.05 12.90
N GLU A 96 10.70 7.08 12.11
CA GLU A 96 9.80 6.05 11.61
C GLU A 96 9.23 5.21 12.73
N ARG A 97 10.06 4.88 13.72
CA ARG A 97 9.58 4.11 14.86
C ARG A 97 8.58 4.88 15.68
N LEU A 98 8.82 6.16 15.88
CA LEU A 98 7.87 7.00 16.62
C LEU A 98 6.55 7.13 15.88
N ALA A 99 6.62 7.30 14.55
CA ALA A 99 5.40 7.39 13.76
C ALA A 99 4.59 6.11 13.86
N ALA A 100 5.25 4.96 13.83
CA ALA A 100 4.56 3.68 13.94
C ALA A 100 3.89 3.55 15.30
N ILE A 101 4.56 3.99 16.36
CA ILE A 101 3.98 3.93 17.69
C ILE A 101 2.75 4.82 17.78
N LEU A 102 2.84 6.02 17.22
CA LEU A 102 1.71 6.95 17.26
C LEU A 102 0.51 6.41 16.51
N LEU A 103 0.75 5.81 15.36
CA LEU A 103 -0.35 5.23 14.60
C LEU A 103 -0.93 4.01 15.27
N GLY A 104 -0.11 3.28 16.04
CA GLY A 104 -0.58 2.12 16.75
C GLY A 104 -1.43 2.45 17.96
N ASN A 105 -1.46 3.71 18.36
CA ASN A 105 -2.27 4.14 19.51
C ASN A 105 -3.65 4.52 19.01
N THR A 106 -4.58 3.59 19.11
CA THR A 106 -5.91 3.79 18.54
C THR A 106 -6.66 4.96 19.13
N ALA A 107 -6.44 5.23 20.39
CA ALA A 107 -7.11 6.36 21.03
C ALA A 107 -6.70 7.67 20.35
N ILE A 108 -5.43 7.81 20.07
CA ILE A 108 -4.93 9.00 19.40
C ILE A 108 -5.48 9.09 17.99
N GLN A 109 -5.49 7.96 17.28
CA GLN A 109 -5.98 7.97 15.91
C GLN A 109 -7.43 8.38 15.83
N LYS A 110 -8.23 7.97 16.80
CA LYS A 110 -9.64 8.28 16.77
C LYS A 110 -9.95 9.73 17.05
N THR A 111 -9.04 10.40 17.69
CA THR A 111 -9.24 11.83 17.96
C THR A 111 -8.83 12.70 16.80
N PHE A 112 -8.09 12.15 15.89
CA PHE A 112 -7.71 12.87 14.68
C PHE A 112 -8.78 12.70 13.61
#